data_e45e8f86599c315d71e16a5a793bfb5c
#
_entry.id   e45e8f86599c315d71e16a5a793bfb5c
#
_cell.length_a   1.000
_cell.length_b   1.000
_cell.length_c   1.000
_cell.angle_alpha   90.00
_cell.angle_beta   90.00
_cell.angle_gamma   90.00
#
_symmetry.space_group_name_H-M   'P 1'
#
loop_
_entity.id
_entity.type
_entity.pdbx_description
1 polymer ?
#
loop_
_entity_poly.entity_id
_entity_poly.type
_entity_poly.pdbx_seq_one_letter_code
_entity_poly.pdbx_strand_id
1 'polypeptide(L)'
;MRRVVITGIGIISSIGNSAAEVEASLRTGKSGIVFAPDYAEHGFRSQVKGQPNIVLEDHIDKRDLRFMGPGAAYNFLAMEQAVADSGLAPTDVSNERTGLIMGSGGTSTSNFFAAFDAVINKGAPKKMGPYMVTRCMSSTNSACLATPFKIKGVNYSITSACSTSAHCIGNGVEQIQMDKQDIVFAGGGEELDWTLSYLFDAMGAMSSKYNDTPQTASRAYDANRDGFVISGGGGVVVLEELSHALARGAKIYAEVTGYGATSDGSDMVAPSGEGGERAMRLALKTLPEGRHVDYINSHGTSTVVGDVTEVEAIRRVFGRGHTPPISSTKSLAGHSQGATGVHEAIYSLIMLTKGFITASANVTTLDPALDPAEIVTTLRDGVDLDSVMSNSFGFGGTNATLVMSKYLNH
;
A
#
# COMPACT_ATOMS: atom_id res chain seq x y z
N MET A 1 -11.20 -16.24 19.00
CA MET A 1 -10.16 -16.08 17.96
C MET A 1 -9.02 -15.29 18.56
N ARG A 2 -7.74 -15.59 18.25
CA ARG A 2 -6.58 -14.81 18.77
C ARG A 2 -6.67 -13.38 18.22
N ARG A 3 -6.40 -12.40 19.07
CA ARG A 3 -6.41 -10.98 18.69
C ARG A 3 -5.05 -10.62 18.07
N VAL A 4 -5.07 -9.77 17.06
CA VAL A 4 -3.87 -9.39 16.30
C VAL A 4 -3.67 -7.89 16.36
N VAL A 5 -2.49 -7.49 16.78
CA VAL A 5 -2.11 -6.08 16.91
C VAL A 5 -0.95 -5.74 15.97
N ILE A 6 -0.80 -4.45 15.65
CA ILE A 6 0.34 -3.94 14.90
C ILE A 6 1.32 -3.32 15.88
N THR A 7 2.53 -3.86 15.94
CA THR A 7 3.57 -3.46 16.91
C THR A 7 4.76 -2.74 16.26
N GLY A 8 4.85 -2.74 14.94
CA GLY A 8 5.91 -2.04 14.22
C GLY A 8 5.50 -1.68 12.80
N ILE A 9 6.05 -0.61 12.27
CA ILE A 9 5.84 -0.13 10.92
C ILE A 9 7.15 0.30 10.25
N GLY A 10 7.24 0.12 8.94
CA GLY A 10 8.34 0.65 8.13
C GLY A 10 7.84 1.02 6.75
N ILE A 11 8.35 2.11 6.19
CA ILE A 11 7.84 2.67 4.94
C ILE A 11 8.92 3.40 4.15
N ILE A 12 8.92 3.15 2.84
CA ILE A 12 9.60 3.92 1.81
C ILE A 12 8.54 4.33 0.79
N SER A 13 8.27 5.61 0.64
CA SER A 13 7.24 6.11 -0.27
C SER A 13 7.65 7.44 -0.90
N SER A 14 6.90 7.87 -1.89
CA SER A 14 7.12 9.17 -2.56
C SER A 14 6.95 10.37 -1.62
N ILE A 15 6.20 10.23 -0.52
CA ILE A 15 5.94 11.30 0.45
C ILE A 15 6.79 11.19 1.72
N GLY A 16 7.71 10.24 1.78
CA GLY A 16 8.67 10.10 2.88
C GLY A 16 9.24 8.69 3.00
N ASN A 17 10.44 8.60 3.54
CA ASN A 17 11.19 7.37 3.74
C ASN A 17 11.22 6.94 5.21
N SER A 18 10.36 7.52 6.03
CA SER A 18 10.13 7.16 7.43
C SER A 18 8.73 7.57 7.86
N ALA A 19 8.22 6.99 8.94
CA ALA A 19 6.92 7.35 9.50
C ALA A 19 6.82 8.85 9.85
N ALA A 20 7.90 9.45 10.33
CA ALA A 20 7.95 10.87 10.68
C ALA A 20 7.87 11.78 9.44
N GLU A 21 8.59 11.47 8.37
CA GLU A 21 8.53 12.22 7.12
C GLU A 21 7.14 12.11 6.46
N VAL A 22 6.56 10.90 6.51
CA VAL A 22 5.20 10.65 6.02
C VAL A 22 4.17 11.43 6.82
N GLU A 23 4.25 11.44 8.16
CA GLU A 23 3.36 12.26 9.01
C GLU A 23 3.45 13.75 8.61
N ALA A 24 4.65 14.28 8.47
CA ALA A 24 4.87 15.68 8.08
C ALA A 24 4.24 15.97 6.70
N SER A 25 4.41 15.08 5.73
CA SER A 25 3.83 15.23 4.38
C SER A 25 2.30 15.17 4.39
N LEU A 26 1.71 14.23 5.14
CA LEU A 26 0.26 14.11 5.29
C LEU A 26 -0.36 15.34 5.95
N ARG A 27 0.30 15.92 6.97
CA ARG A 27 -0.19 17.13 7.65
C ARG A 27 -0.06 18.39 6.82
N THR A 28 1.02 18.51 6.05
CA THR A 28 1.28 19.72 5.25
C THR A 28 0.71 19.66 3.83
N GLY A 29 0.18 18.51 3.41
CA GLY A 29 -0.28 18.32 2.03
C GLY A 29 0.86 18.29 1.02
N LYS A 30 2.07 17.85 1.43
CA LYS A 30 3.24 17.80 0.56
C LYS A 30 3.12 16.65 -0.42
N SER A 31 3.05 16.96 -1.71
CA SER A 31 3.03 15.96 -2.78
C SER A 31 4.41 15.35 -3.02
N GLY A 32 4.43 14.03 -3.26
CA GLY A 32 5.61 13.29 -3.75
C GLY A 32 5.64 13.10 -5.26
N ILE A 33 4.72 13.75 -5.98
CA ILE A 33 4.60 13.60 -7.43
C ILE A 33 5.50 14.62 -8.12
N VAL A 34 6.30 14.13 -9.06
CA VAL A 34 7.29 14.90 -9.81
C VAL A 34 7.15 14.66 -11.32
N PHE A 35 7.76 15.55 -12.11
CA PHE A 35 7.93 15.31 -13.54
C PHE A 35 8.83 14.09 -13.77
N ALA A 36 8.52 13.30 -14.80
CA ALA A 36 9.21 12.08 -15.18
C ALA A 36 9.93 12.26 -16.52
N PRO A 37 11.21 12.70 -16.53
CA PRO A 37 11.98 12.91 -17.77
C PRO A 37 12.10 11.65 -18.63
N ASP A 38 12.29 10.51 -17.98
CA ASP A 38 12.37 9.19 -18.62
C ASP A 38 11.07 8.82 -19.36
N TYR A 39 9.90 9.18 -18.84
CA TYR A 39 8.63 8.97 -19.52
C TYR A 39 8.49 9.87 -20.74
N ALA A 40 8.90 11.13 -20.64
CA ALA A 40 8.91 12.05 -21.75
C ALA A 40 9.83 11.57 -22.89
N GLU A 41 11.04 11.08 -22.57
CA GLU A 41 11.99 10.51 -23.52
C GLU A 41 11.43 9.28 -24.26
N HIS A 42 10.59 8.48 -23.59
CA HIS A 42 9.94 7.31 -24.19
C HIS A 42 8.58 7.62 -24.85
N GLY A 43 8.20 8.92 -24.94
CA GLY A 43 6.99 9.34 -25.64
C GLY A 43 5.67 9.04 -24.92
N PHE A 44 5.68 8.94 -23.60
CA PHE A 44 4.47 8.75 -22.80
C PHE A 44 3.55 9.96 -22.88
N ARG A 45 2.25 9.72 -22.82
CA ARG A 45 1.24 10.77 -22.61
C ARG A 45 1.33 11.32 -21.20
N SER A 46 1.43 10.43 -20.20
CA SER A 46 1.64 10.79 -18.81
C SER A 46 3.14 10.94 -18.52
N GLN A 47 3.54 12.13 -18.08
CA GLN A 47 4.95 12.44 -17.79
C GLN A 47 5.17 12.79 -16.31
N VAL A 48 4.38 12.17 -15.44
CA VAL A 48 4.41 12.39 -13.99
C VAL A 48 4.49 11.06 -13.24
N LYS A 49 5.16 11.06 -12.10
CA LYS A 49 5.29 9.87 -11.24
C LYS A 49 5.49 10.24 -9.78
N GLY A 50 5.05 9.36 -8.86
CA GLY A 50 5.36 9.46 -7.43
C GLY A 50 6.69 8.78 -7.12
N GLN A 51 7.78 9.55 -7.03
CA GLN A 51 9.14 9.04 -6.91
C GLN A 51 9.61 9.00 -5.46
N PRO A 52 9.90 7.81 -4.87
CA PRO A 52 10.65 7.74 -3.62
C PRO A 52 12.03 8.41 -3.76
N ASN A 53 12.34 9.31 -2.83
CA ASN A 53 13.60 10.06 -2.85
C ASN A 53 14.67 9.33 -2.05
N ILE A 54 15.19 8.24 -2.60
CA ILE A 54 16.21 7.40 -1.96
C ILE A 54 17.10 6.73 -3.00
N VAL A 55 18.39 6.64 -2.71
CA VAL A 55 19.38 5.88 -3.48
C VAL A 55 19.60 4.55 -2.76
N LEU A 56 19.09 3.47 -3.33
CA LEU A 56 19.09 2.16 -2.69
C LEU A 56 20.48 1.61 -2.39
N GLU A 57 21.44 1.91 -3.26
CA GLU A 57 22.84 1.50 -3.16
C GLU A 57 23.56 2.08 -1.94
N ASP A 58 23.09 3.22 -1.41
CA ASP A 58 23.67 3.88 -0.25
C ASP A 58 23.20 3.23 1.07
N HIS A 59 22.13 2.44 1.03
CA HIS A 59 21.45 1.92 2.21
C HIS A 59 21.49 0.39 2.33
N ILE A 60 21.68 -0.34 1.23
CA ILE A 60 21.66 -1.80 1.22
C ILE A 60 23.02 -2.36 0.83
N ASP A 61 23.55 -3.32 1.62
CA ASP A 61 24.80 -4.01 1.29
C ASP A 61 24.71 -4.65 -0.09
N LYS A 62 25.75 -4.47 -0.91
CA LYS A 62 25.83 -5.02 -2.27
C LYS A 62 25.62 -6.54 -2.34
N ARG A 63 25.95 -7.26 -1.27
CA ARG A 63 25.75 -8.72 -1.20
C ARG A 63 24.27 -9.10 -1.17
N ASP A 64 23.41 -8.24 -0.62
CA ASP A 64 21.97 -8.46 -0.55
C ASP A 64 21.28 -7.81 -1.76
N LEU A 65 21.63 -6.57 -2.08
CA LEU A 65 21.04 -5.81 -3.20
C LEU A 65 21.19 -6.53 -4.55
N ARG A 66 22.24 -7.29 -4.76
CA ARG A 66 22.45 -8.04 -6.03
C ARG A 66 21.33 -9.03 -6.37
N PHE A 67 20.54 -9.47 -5.39
CA PHE A 67 19.40 -10.38 -5.58
C PHE A 67 18.08 -9.66 -5.78
N MET A 68 18.02 -8.34 -5.54
CA MET A 68 16.81 -7.55 -5.45
C MET A 68 16.55 -6.75 -6.73
N GLY A 69 15.29 -6.71 -7.18
CA GLY A 69 14.79 -5.60 -7.99
C GLY A 69 14.39 -4.42 -7.09
N PRO A 70 14.11 -3.24 -7.67
CA PRO A 70 13.82 -2.03 -6.87
C PRO A 70 12.67 -2.20 -5.87
N GLY A 71 11.58 -2.89 -6.26
CA GLY A 71 10.45 -3.14 -5.35
C GLY A 71 10.83 -3.97 -4.12
N ALA A 72 11.63 -5.02 -4.30
CA ALA A 72 12.14 -5.82 -3.20
C ALA A 72 13.12 -5.03 -2.32
N ALA A 73 13.91 -4.14 -2.91
CA ALA A 73 14.85 -3.28 -2.18
C ALA A 73 14.13 -2.23 -1.32
N TYR A 74 13.08 -1.58 -1.83
CA TYR A 74 12.23 -0.71 -1.00
C TYR A 74 11.61 -1.47 0.17
N ASN A 75 11.14 -2.69 -0.11
CA ASN A 75 10.52 -3.55 0.90
C ASN A 75 11.54 -4.00 1.96
N PHE A 76 12.80 -4.24 1.57
CA PHE A 76 13.90 -4.56 2.48
C PHE A 76 14.15 -3.42 3.47
N LEU A 77 14.28 -2.18 3.00
CA LEU A 77 14.47 -1.02 3.87
C LEU A 77 13.28 -0.78 4.79
N ALA A 78 12.06 -0.97 4.30
CA ALA A 78 10.87 -0.92 5.13
C ALA A 78 10.86 -2.03 6.21
N MET A 79 11.36 -3.21 5.89
CA MET A 79 11.49 -4.32 6.87
C MET A 79 12.50 -3.99 7.97
N GLU A 80 13.65 -3.41 7.64
CA GLU A 80 14.63 -2.95 8.64
C GLU A 80 14.01 -1.94 9.60
N GLN A 81 13.27 -0.97 9.08
CA GLN A 81 12.54 0.01 9.91
C GLN A 81 11.49 -0.67 10.80
N ALA A 82 10.70 -1.58 10.25
CA ALA A 82 9.64 -2.26 10.99
C ALA A 82 10.19 -3.13 12.12
N VAL A 83 11.29 -3.85 11.88
CA VAL A 83 12.01 -4.61 12.93
C VAL A 83 12.50 -3.68 14.03
N ALA A 84 13.16 -2.57 13.67
CA ALA A 84 13.67 -1.61 14.64
C ALA A 84 12.54 -0.95 15.44
N ASP A 85 11.45 -0.53 14.78
CA ASP A 85 10.30 0.13 15.41
C ASP A 85 9.52 -0.80 16.34
N SER A 86 9.44 -2.09 16.02
CA SER A 86 8.74 -3.09 16.84
C SER A 86 9.45 -3.44 18.15
N GLY A 87 10.76 -3.21 18.23
CA GLY A 87 11.60 -3.62 19.35
C GLY A 87 11.70 -5.14 19.54
N LEU A 88 11.41 -5.93 18.50
CA LEU A 88 11.56 -7.39 18.55
C LEU A 88 13.02 -7.80 18.71
N ALA A 89 13.27 -8.76 19.58
CA ALA A 89 14.60 -9.35 19.71
C ALA A 89 14.94 -10.19 18.47
N PRO A 90 16.23 -10.39 18.14
CA PRO A 90 16.63 -11.24 17.00
C PRO A 90 16.06 -12.65 17.06
N THR A 91 15.84 -13.19 18.26
CA THR A 91 15.21 -14.50 18.49
C THR A 91 13.72 -14.51 18.16
N ASP A 92 13.04 -13.38 18.31
CA ASP A 92 11.62 -13.23 17.96
C ASP A 92 11.45 -13.05 16.45
N VAL A 93 12.43 -12.41 15.80
CA VAL A 93 12.45 -12.30 14.33
C VAL A 93 12.75 -13.64 13.67
N SER A 94 13.70 -14.42 14.22
CA SER A 94 14.19 -15.66 13.62
C SER A 94 13.79 -16.89 14.43
N ASN A 95 12.53 -17.31 14.31
CA ASN A 95 12.02 -18.57 14.86
C ASN A 95 10.87 -19.14 14.00
N GLU A 96 10.43 -20.35 14.31
CA GLU A 96 9.41 -21.07 13.51
C GLU A 96 7.99 -20.47 13.63
N ARG A 97 7.76 -19.62 14.65
CA ARG A 97 6.48 -18.92 14.89
C ARG A 97 6.45 -17.51 14.28
N THR A 98 7.51 -17.10 13.57
CA THR A 98 7.60 -15.80 12.90
C THR A 98 7.63 -15.98 11.39
N GLY A 99 6.58 -15.51 10.71
CA GLY A 99 6.39 -15.62 9.28
C GLY A 99 6.61 -14.29 8.53
N LEU A 100 6.62 -14.40 7.20
CA LEU A 100 6.79 -13.29 6.26
C LEU A 100 5.82 -13.46 5.08
N ILE A 101 4.96 -12.48 4.85
CA ILE A 101 4.03 -12.46 3.73
C ILE A 101 4.13 -11.11 3.04
N MET A 102 4.84 -11.07 1.90
CA MET A 102 5.14 -9.86 1.15
C MET A 102 4.78 -10.04 -0.30
N GLY A 103 4.27 -9.00 -0.94
CA GLY A 103 3.88 -9.09 -2.34
C GLY A 103 4.31 -7.89 -3.19
N SER A 104 4.05 -8.03 -4.48
CA SER A 104 4.17 -6.99 -5.49
C SER A 104 3.02 -7.14 -6.48
N GLY A 105 2.54 -6.06 -7.06
CA GLY A 105 1.48 -6.10 -8.07
C GLY A 105 1.96 -6.72 -9.38
N GLY A 106 3.25 -6.61 -9.66
CA GLY A 106 3.93 -7.22 -10.80
C GLY A 106 5.35 -7.66 -10.46
N THR A 107 5.97 -8.36 -11.39
CA THR A 107 7.40 -8.70 -11.29
C THR A 107 8.26 -7.50 -11.71
N SER A 108 9.57 -7.56 -11.44
CA SER A 108 10.50 -6.49 -11.86
C SER A 108 10.63 -6.45 -13.39
N THR A 109 9.92 -5.53 -14.02
CA THR A 109 9.93 -5.34 -15.47
C THR A 109 11.25 -4.76 -15.97
N SER A 110 11.90 -3.88 -15.19
CA SER A 110 13.21 -3.34 -15.51
C SER A 110 14.28 -4.44 -15.61
N ASN A 111 14.25 -5.42 -14.71
CA ASN A 111 15.16 -6.56 -14.74
C ASN A 111 14.81 -7.54 -15.87
N PHE A 112 13.54 -7.75 -16.20
CA PHE A 112 13.16 -8.52 -17.40
C PHE A 112 13.65 -7.83 -18.67
N PHE A 113 13.47 -6.52 -18.79
CA PHE A 113 13.96 -5.76 -19.92
C PHE A 113 15.49 -5.90 -20.07
N ALA A 114 16.24 -5.74 -18.98
CA ALA A 114 17.69 -5.92 -18.96
C ALA A 114 18.11 -7.37 -19.31
N ALA A 115 17.34 -8.37 -18.90
CA ALA A 115 17.59 -9.77 -19.26
C ALA A 115 17.37 -10.03 -20.75
N PHE A 116 16.30 -9.50 -21.34
CA PHE A 116 16.04 -9.60 -22.78
C PHE A 116 17.12 -8.87 -23.60
N ASP A 117 17.51 -7.65 -23.19
CA ASP A 117 18.59 -6.90 -23.82
C ASP A 117 19.90 -7.69 -23.85
N ALA A 118 20.23 -8.37 -22.75
CA ALA A 118 21.45 -9.19 -22.68
C ALA A 118 21.46 -10.34 -23.71
N VAL A 119 20.32 -10.94 -24.04
CA VAL A 119 20.23 -11.99 -25.06
C VAL A 119 20.17 -11.41 -26.45
N ILE A 120 19.30 -10.43 -26.69
CA ILE A 120 19.00 -9.90 -28.03
C ILE A 120 20.16 -9.07 -28.53
N ASN A 121 20.68 -8.15 -27.76
CA ASN A 121 21.68 -7.17 -28.18
C ASN A 121 23.12 -7.54 -27.80
N LYS A 122 23.32 -8.26 -26.69
CA LYS A 122 24.65 -8.70 -26.23
C LYS A 122 24.95 -10.16 -26.56
N GLY A 123 24.00 -10.88 -27.15
CA GLY A 123 24.15 -12.14 -27.85
C GLY A 123 24.29 -13.41 -27.01
N ALA A 124 24.13 -13.36 -25.68
CA ALA A 124 24.20 -14.59 -24.85
C ALA A 124 23.55 -14.46 -23.48
N PRO A 125 22.84 -15.50 -22.98
CA PRO A 125 22.29 -15.55 -21.61
C PRO A 125 23.33 -15.29 -20.51
N LYS A 126 24.56 -15.74 -20.71
CA LYS A 126 25.66 -15.50 -19.75
C LYS A 126 25.90 -14.02 -19.44
N LYS A 127 25.52 -13.12 -20.34
CA LYS A 127 25.64 -11.66 -20.17
C LYS A 127 24.66 -11.07 -19.16
N MET A 128 23.59 -11.80 -18.77
CA MET A 128 22.65 -11.37 -17.73
C MET A 128 23.26 -11.39 -16.32
N GLY A 129 24.26 -12.24 -16.10
CA GLY A 129 24.72 -12.58 -14.77
C GLY A 129 23.80 -13.61 -14.07
N PRO A 130 24.15 -14.04 -12.84
CA PRO A 130 23.49 -15.18 -12.18
C PRO A 130 22.26 -14.80 -11.34
N TYR A 131 21.86 -13.52 -11.25
CA TYR A 131 20.89 -13.04 -10.25
C TYR A 131 19.50 -12.72 -10.81
N MET A 132 19.28 -12.83 -12.12
CA MET A 132 18.03 -12.38 -12.75
C MET A 132 16.82 -13.21 -12.30
N VAL A 133 16.96 -14.49 -12.01
CA VAL A 133 15.86 -15.33 -11.53
C VAL A 133 15.30 -14.77 -10.21
N THR A 134 16.16 -14.48 -9.24
CA THR A 134 15.73 -13.95 -7.94
C THR A 134 15.12 -12.55 -8.05
N ARG A 135 15.61 -11.72 -8.97
CA ARG A 135 15.07 -10.37 -9.23
C ARG A 135 13.72 -10.39 -9.92
N CYS A 136 13.45 -11.39 -10.77
CA CYS A 136 12.26 -11.43 -11.64
C CYS A 136 11.18 -12.41 -11.17
N MET A 137 11.45 -13.33 -10.24
CA MET A 137 10.45 -14.29 -9.79
C MET A 137 9.31 -13.61 -9.04
N SER A 138 8.08 -14.13 -9.15
CA SER A 138 6.89 -13.55 -8.51
C SER A 138 6.98 -13.46 -6.99
N SER A 139 7.81 -14.31 -6.36
CA SER A 139 8.08 -14.31 -4.91
C SER A 139 9.30 -13.47 -4.50
N THR A 140 9.80 -12.60 -5.38
CA THR A 140 11.04 -11.84 -5.12
C THR A 140 10.99 -11.06 -3.81
N ASN A 141 9.87 -10.40 -3.50
CA ASN A 141 9.74 -9.58 -2.30
C ASN A 141 9.86 -10.41 -1.03
N SER A 142 9.18 -11.54 -0.92
CA SER A 142 9.29 -12.39 0.29
C SER A 142 10.65 -13.10 0.35
N ALA A 143 11.15 -13.62 -0.76
CA ALA A 143 12.41 -14.36 -0.80
C ALA A 143 13.63 -13.49 -0.46
N CYS A 144 13.68 -12.27 -1.00
CA CYS A 144 14.79 -11.35 -0.77
C CYS A 144 14.87 -10.84 0.69
N LEU A 145 13.76 -10.88 1.43
CA LEU A 145 13.72 -10.52 2.85
C LEU A 145 13.96 -11.73 3.77
N ALA A 146 13.41 -12.89 3.43
CA ALA A 146 13.46 -14.06 4.29
C ALA A 146 14.89 -14.47 4.68
N THR A 147 15.83 -14.41 3.75
CA THR A 147 17.22 -14.84 3.98
C THR A 147 18.00 -13.87 4.87
N PRO A 148 18.07 -12.56 4.60
CA PRO A 148 18.79 -11.60 5.46
C PRO A 148 18.23 -11.54 6.89
N PHE A 149 16.91 -11.59 7.03
CA PHE A 149 16.24 -11.55 8.34
C PHE A 149 16.10 -12.94 9.00
N LYS A 150 16.56 -14.01 8.33
CA LYS A 150 16.55 -15.38 8.84
C LYS A 150 15.17 -15.86 9.28
N ILE A 151 14.14 -15.52 8.51
CA ILE A 151 12.76 -15.93 8.78
C ILE A 151 12.65 -17.45 8.66
N LYS A 152 12.00 -18.10 9.64
CA LYS A 152 11.88 -19.57 9.70
C LYS A 152 10.43 -20.07 9.69
N GLY A 153 9.45 -19.20 9.93
CA GLY A 153 8.04 -19.52 9.77
C GLY A 153 7.61 -19.50 8.30
N VAL A 154 6.33 -19.26 8.04
CA VAL A 154 5.82 -19.19 6.65
C VAL A 154 6.53 -18.08 5.88
N ASN A 155 6.82 -18.35 4.59
CA ASN A 155 7.45 -17.39 3.69
C ASN A 155 6.88 -17.57 2.28
N TYR A 156 6.04 -16.65 1.85
CA TYR A 156 5.49 -16.61 0.49
C TYR A 156 5.01 -15.22 0.11
N SER A 157 4.79 -15.04 -1.19
CA SER A 157 4.22 -13.81 -1.75
C SER A 157 2.79 -14.03 -2.20
N ILE A 158 1.96 -13.01 -2.00
CA ILE A 158 0.66 -12.85 -2.64
C ILE A 158 0.82 -11.80 -3.72
N THR A 159 0.16 -11.99 -4.86
CA THR A 159 0.03 -10.97 -5.90
C THR A 159 -1.43 -10.87 -6.30
N SER A 160 -2.00 -9.68 -6.19
CA SER A 160 -3.40 -9.36 -6.47
C SER A 160 -3.55 -7.89 -6.89
N ALA A 161 -2.70 -7.50 -7.85
CA ALA A 161 -2.66 -6.13 -8.38
C ALA A 161 -2.61 -5.08 -7.25
N CYS A 162 -3.48 -4.07 -7.30
CA CYS A 162 -3.49 -2.98 -6.32
C CYS A 162 -3.95 -3.41 -4.91
N SER A 163 -4.49 -4.60 -4.73
CA SER A 163 -4.92 -5.14 -3.42
C SER A 163 -3.84 -6.01 -2.74
N THR A 164 -2.72 -6.22 -3.39
CA THR A 164 -1.64 -7.14 -2.99
C THR A 164 -1.26 -7.03 -1.51
N SER A 165 -0.76 -5.88 -1.08
CA SER A 165 -0.25 -5.75 0.30
C SER A 165 -1.35 -5.68 1.35
N ALA A 166 -2.56 -5.25 1.00
CA ALA A 166 -3.72 -5.38 1.88
C ALA A 166 -4.10 -6.85 2.10
N HIS A 167 -4.05 -7.68 1.06
CA HIS A 167 -4.21 -9.13 1.18
C HIS A 167 -3.07 -9.78 1.96
N CYS A 168 -1.83 -9.32 1.82
CA CYS A 168 -0.70 -9.79 2.63
C CYS A 168 -0.95 -9.54 4.12
N ILE A 169 -1.43 -8.34 4.49
CA ILE A 169 -1.79 -8.00 5.87
C ILE A 169 -2.94 -8.89 6.36
N GLY A 170 -4.04 -8.96 5.61
CA GLY A 170 -5.20 -9.76 5.98
C GLY A 170 -4.87 -11.24 6.15
N ASN A 171 -4.09 -11.81 5.22
CA ASN A 171 -3.64 -13.20 5.33
C ASN A 171 -2.70 -13.41 6.52
N GLY A 172 -1.82 -12.44 6.81
CA GLY A 172 -0.99 -12.47 8.01
C GLY A 172 -1.82 -12.50 9.30
N VAL A 173 -2.89 -11.71 9.36
CA VAL A 173 -3.86 -11.75 10.47
C VAL A 173 -4.49 -13.14 10.60
N GLU A 174 -4.94 -13.75 9.50
CA GLU A 174 -5.52 -15.08 9.49
C GLU A 174 -4.52 -16.17 9.96
N GLN A 175 -3.23 -16.07 9.56
CA GLN A 175 -2.19 -17.00 10.05
C GLN A 175 -2.04 -16.96 11.58
N ILE A 176 -2.11 -15.77 12.18
CA ILE A 176 -2.05 -15.62 13.63
C ILE A 176 -3.34 -16.10 14.28
N GLN A 177 -4.50 -15.74 13.74
CA GLN A 177 -5.81 -16.15 14.26
C GLN A 177 -5.99 -17.67 14.24
N MET A 178 -5.43 -18.36 13.25
CA MET A 178 -5.42 -19.82 13.13
C MET A 178 -4.32 -20.50 13.96
N ASP A 179 -3.60 -19.76 14.80
CA ASP A 179 -2.50 -20.25 15.65
C ASP A 179 -1.34 -20.90 14.87
N LYS A 180 -1.10 -20.47 13.65
CA LYS A 180 0.05 -20.95 12.84
C LYS A 180 1.31 -20.14 13.06
N GLN A 181 1.16 -18.86 13.35
CA GLN A 181 2.24 -17.92 13.64
C GLN A 181 1.87 -17.07 14.86
N ASP A 182 2.88 -16.51 15.54
CA ASP A 182 2.72 -15.51 16.60
C ASP A 182 3.06 -14.11 16.10
N ILE A 183 3.98 -14.04 15.13
CA ILE A 183 4.39 -12.80 14.46
C ILE A 183 4.36 -13.02 12.96
N VAL A 184 3.86 -12.02 12.21
CA VAL A 184 3.97 -12.00 10.75
C VAL A 184 4.39 -10.61 10.30
N PHE A 185 5.49 -10.54 9.57
CA PHE A 185 5.85 -9.37 8.80
C PHE A 185 5.04 -9.36 7.50
N ALA A 186 4.17 -8.38 7.32
CA ALA A 186 3.25 -8.32 6.20
C ALA A 186 3.32 -6.98 5.46
N GLY A 187 3.23 -7.03 4.15
CA GLY A 187 3.27 -5.82 3.34
C GLY A 187 3.59 -6.08 1.87
N GLY A 188 4.32 -5.16 1.27
CA GLY A 188 4.70 -5.29 -0.14
C GLY A 188 5.59 -4.15 -0.61
N GLY A 189 6.16 -4.34 -1.78
CA GLY A 189 6.99 -3.38 -2.46
C GLY A 189 6.78 -3.41 -3.97
N GLU A 190 6.84 -2.25 -4.59
CA GLU A 190 6.62 -2.10 -6.03
C GLU A 190 7.73 -1.23 -6.63
N GLU A 191 8.30 -1.66 -7.76
CA GLU A 191 9.23 -0.83 -8.48
C GLU A 191 8.51 0.31 -9.20
N LEU A 192 9.24 1.39 -9.43
CA LEU A 192 8.82 2.49 -10.28
C LEU A 192 9.81 2.59 -11.44
N ASP A 193 9.39 2.12 -12.60
CA ASP A 193 10.19 2.11 -13.81
C ASP A 193 9.31 2.32 -15.04
N TRP A 194 9.86 2.94 -16.10
CA TRP A 194 9.12 3.18 -17.33
C TRP A 194 8.66 1.86 -18.00
N THR A 195 9.41 0.77 -17.82
CA THR A 195 9.09 -0.56 -18.39
C THR A 195 7.81 -1.17 -17.82
N LEU A 196 7.39 -0.77 -16.62
CA LEU A 196 6.07 -1.11 -16.06
C LEU A 196 5.04 -0.05 -16.45
N SER A 197 5.41 1.21 -16.30
CA SER A 197 4.49 2.35 -16.42
C SER A 197 3.90 2.49 -17.82
N TYR A 198 4.67 2.13 -18.88
CA TYR A 198 4.17 2.27 -20.24
C TYR A 198 2.97 1.35 -20.55
N LEU A 199 2.79 0.24 -19.82
CA LEU A 199 1.62 -0.63 -19.96
C LEU A 199 0.33 0.13 -19.56
N PHE A 200 0.39 0.93 -18.50
CA PHE A 200 -0.71 1.74 -18.04
C PHE A 200 -0.93 2.99 -18.89
N ASP A 201 0.14 3.59 -19.42
CA ASP A 201 0.02 4.69 -20.38
C ASP A 201 -0.64 4.22 -21.68
N ALA A 202 -0.31 3.02 -22.15
CA ALA A 202 -0.96 2.40 -23.30
C ALA A 202 -2.47 2.19 -23.13
N MET A 203 -2.91 1.87 -21.90
CA MET A 203 -4.34 1.77 -21.55
C MET A 203 -5.06 3.12 -21.54
N GLY A 204 -4.33 4.23 -21.43
CA GLY A 204 -4.93 5.55 -21.19
C GLY A 204 -5.45 5.74 -19.76
N ALA A 205 -4.94 4.98 -18.79
CA ALA A 205 -5.40 5.01 -17.42
C ALA A 205 -4.70 6.06 -16.55
N MET A 206 -3.55 6.58 -17.02
CA MET A 206 -2.72 7.54 -16.30
C MET A 206 -3.09 8.99 -16.61
N SER A 207 -2.95 9.87 -15.63
CA SER A 207 -3.13 11.32 -15.79
C SER A 207 -2.11 11.90 -16.78
N SER A 208 -2.59 12.67 -17.76
CA SER A 208 -1.75 13.26 -18.81
C SER A 208 -1.97 14.76 -19.03
N LYS A 209 -2.99 15.35 -18.39
CA LYS A 209 -3.31 16.78 -18.54
C LYS A 209 -2.45 17.71 -17.65
N TYR A 210 -1.73 17.14 -16.69
CA TYR A 210 -1.04 17.90 -15.65
C TYR A 210 0.48 17.70 -15.67
N ASN A 211 1.06 17.39 -16.83
CA ASN A 211 2.51 17.18 -16.96
C ASN A 211 3.34 18.41 -16.54
N ASP A 212 2.82 19.62 -16.80
CA ASP A 212 3.49 20.88 -16.42
C ASP A 212 3.29 21.26 -14.95
N THR A 213 2.35 20.61 -14.26
CA THR A 213 2.03 20.84 -12.85
C THR A 213 1.94 19.52 -12.08
N PRO A 214 3.04 18.73 -11.99
CA PRO A 214 3.03 17.36 -11.50
C PRO A 214 2.31 17.17 -10.16
N GLN A 215 2.53 18.11 -9.21
CA GLN A 215 1.97 18.05 -7.86
C GLN A 215 0.43 18.10 -7.85
N THR A 216 -0.21 18.54 -8.94
CA THR A 216 -1.67 18.64 -9.08
C THR A 216 -2.29 17.51 -9.92
N ALA A 217 -1.47 16.58 -10.42
CA ALA A 217 -1.92 15.54 -11.34
C ALA A 217 -2.82 14.49 -10.68
N SER A 218 -2.48 14.05 -9.47
CA SER A 218 -3.34 13.16 -8.70
C SER A 218 -4.34 14.00 -7.90
N ARG A 219 -5.62 13.86 -8.23
CA ARG A 219 -6.68 14.72 -7.74
C ARG A 219 -8.00 13.97 -7.56
N ALA A 220 -7.97 12.92 -6.76
CA ALA A 220 -9.16 12.13 -6.47
C ALA A 220 -10.33 13.02 -6.03
N TYR A 221 -11.51 12.73 -6.58
CA TYR A 221 -12.79 13.46 -6.34
C TYR A 221 -12.93 14.82 -7.01
N ASP A 222 -11.87 15.36 -7.64
CA ASP A 222 -11.99 16.59 -8.44
C ASP A 222 -12.73 16.30 -9.75
N ALA A 223 -13.57 17.24 -10.19
CA ALA A 223 -14.33 17.12 -11.43
C ALA A 223 -13.44 17.06 -12.69
N ASN A 224 -12.21 17.58 -12.61
CA ASN A 224 -11.26 17.61 -13.73
C ASN A 224 -10.19 16.52 -13.64
N ARG A 225 -10.36 15.49 -12.77
CA ARG A 225 -9.45 14.35 -12.72
C ARG A 225 -9.43 13.57 -14.03
N ASP A 226 -8.30 13.03 -14.42
CA ASP A 226 -8.13 12.42 -15.74
C ASP A 226 -7.35 11.08 -15.72
N GLY A 227 -7.16 10.50 -14.55
CA GLY A 227 -6.47 9.24 -14.38
C GLY A 227 -5.55 9.22 -13.16
N PHE A 228 -4.97 8.07 -12.86
CA PHE A 228 -4.08 7.93 -11.72
C PHE A 228 -2.64 8.37 -12.06
N VAL A 229 -1.85 8.65 -11.03
CA VAL A 229 -0.40 8.85 -11.12
C VAL A 229 0.29 7.63 -10.55
N ILE A 230 1.12 6.95 -11.33
CA ILE A 230 1.89 5.78 -10.87
C ILE A 230 2.98 6.19 -9.87
N SER A 231 3.25 5.32 -8.91
CA SER A 231 4.25 5.54 -7.87
C SER A 231 4.90 4.19 -7.51
N GLY A 232 6.00 4.24 -6.77
CA GLY A 232 6.69 3.06 -6.25
C GLY A 232 6.93 3.17 -4.75
N GLY A 233 7.63 2.19 -4.20
CA GLY A 233 8.02 2.14 -2.80
C GLY A 233 7.80 0.79 -2.15
N GLY A 234 7.83 0.75 -0.83
CA GLY A 234 7.57 -0.45 -0.04
C GLY A 234 7.11 -0.12 1.37
N GLY A 235 6.41 -1.07 1.97
CA GLY A 235 5.95 -0.94 3.34
C GLY A 235 5.84 -2.29 4.03
N VAL A 236 6.00 -2.27 5.35
CA VAL A 236 5.90 -3.44 6.22
C VAL A 236 5.18 -3.05 7.49
N VAL A 237 4.22 -3.87 7.91
CA VAL A 237 3.66 -3.87 9.26
C VAL A 237 4.06 -5.14 9.98
N VAL A 238 4.33 -5.03 11.28
CA VAL A 238 4.56 -6.17 12.17
C VAL A 238 3.22 -6.53 12.80
N LEU A 239 2.64 -7.63 12.37
CA LEU A 239 1.47 -8.24 12.99
C LEU A 239 1.91 -9.16 14.11
N GLU A 240 1.30 -9.03 15.28
CA GLU A 240 1.69 -9.80 16.45
C GLU A 240 0.46 -10.25 17.23
N GLU A 241 0.49 -11.46 17.77
CA GLU A 241 -0.53 -11.94 18.67
C GLU A 241 -0.56 -11.09 19.96
N LEU A 242 -1.74 -10.68 20.37
CA LEU A 242 -1.90 -9.70 21.46
C LEU A 242 -1.22 -10.13 22.78
N SER A 243 -1.40 -11.40 23.19
CA SER A 243 -0.81 -11.86 24.45
C SER A 243 0.73 -11.90 24.37
N HIS A 244 1.28 -12.24 23.21
CA HIS A 244 2.71 -12.18 22.93
C HIS A 244 3.22 -10.73 23.03
N ALA A 245 2.53 -9.79 22.37
CA ALA A 245 2.87 -8.36 22.41
C ALA A 245 2.85 -7.80 23.84
N LEU A 246 1.81 -8.12 24.59
CA LEU A 246 1.68 -7.67 25.99
C LEU A 246 2.76 -8.26 26.90
N ALA A 247 3.10 -9.55 26.73
CA ALA A 247 4.12 -10.23 27.53
C ALA A 247 5.50 -9.59 27.41
N ARG A 248 5.84 -9.02 26.25
CA ARG A 248 7.11 -8.31 26.04
C ARG A 248 7.02 -6.78 26.21
N GLY A 249 5.86 -6.25 26.60
CA GLY A 249 5.64 -4.81 26.75
C GLY A 249 5.72 -4.02 25.45
N ALA A 250 5.26 -4.61 24.35
CA ALA A 250 5.31 -3.99 23.04
C ALA A 250 4.51 -2.69 22.96
N LYS A 251 5.02 -1.73 22.20
CA LYS A 251 4.20 -0.62 21.69
C LYS A 251 3.15 -1.19 20.75
N ILE A 252 1.91 -0.80 20.93
CA ILE A 252 0.80 -1.20 20.05
C ILE A 252 0.28 0.04 19.32
N TYR A 253 0.33 0.02 17.99
CA TYR A 253 -0.24 1.07 17.15
C TYR A 253 -1.77 0.97 17.07
N ALA A 254 -2.24 -0.24 16.80
CA ALA A 254 -3.66 -0.55 16.68
C ALA A 254 -3.88 -2.07 16.74
N GLU A 255 -5.13 -2.48 16.91
CA GLU A 255 -5.59 -3.84 16.66
C GLU A 255 -6.20 -3.92 15.26
N VAL A 256 -5.91 -4.98 14.49
CA VAL A 256 -6.61 -5.25 13.25
C VAL A 256 -7.93 -5.94 13.59
N THR A 257 -9.00 -5.16 13.61
CA THR A 257 -10.33 -5.61 14.03
C THR A 257 -11.20 -6.07 12.88
N GLY A 258 -10.79 -5.83 11.64
CA GLY A 258 -11.54 -6.29 10.48
C GLY A 258 -10.68 -6.50 9.25
N TYR A 259 -11.02 -7.56 8.52
CA TYR A 259 -10.49 -7.85 7.19
C TYR A 259 -11.59 -8.45 6.33
N GLY A 260 -11.73 -7.96 5.10
CA GLY A 260 -12.63 -8.50 4.10
C GLY A 260 -11.95 -8.60 2.75
N ALA A 261 -12.08 -9.75 2.10
CA ALA A 261 -11.58 -10.00 0.75
C ALA A 261 -12.70 -10.55 -0.12
N THR A 262 -12.83 -10.03 -1.34
CA THR A 262 -13.87 -10.45 -2.31
C THR A 262 -13.36 -10.35 -3.73
N SER A 263 -14.12 -10.92 -4.65
CA SER A 263 -13.93 -10.75 -6.09
C SER A 263 -15.21 -10.18 -6.72
N ASP A 264 -15.07 -9.21 -7.62
CA ASP A 264 -16.21 -8.69 -8.39
C ASP A 264 -16.79 -9.74 -9.33
N GLY A 265 -15.94 -10.53 -9.97
CA GLY A 265 -16.36 -11.54 -10.97
C GLY A 265 -17.10 -10.94 -12.17
N SER A 266 -16.84 -9.67 -12.50
CA SER A 266 -17.58 -8.89 -13.49
C SER A 266 -16.72 -8.45 -14.67
N ASP A 267 -15.79 -7.53 -14.45
CA ASP A 267 -14.94 -6.94 -15.48
C ASP A 267 -13.46 -6.97 -15.05
N MET A 268 -12.53 -7.02 -16.03
CA MET A 268 -11.11 -7.08 -15.74
C MET A 268 -10.54 -5.76 -15.23
N VAL A 269 -11.14 -4.63 -15.59
CA VAL A 269 -10.60 -3.29 -15.35
C VAL A 269 -11.60 -2.40 -14.61
N ALA A 270 -12.87 -2.39 -15.04
CA ALA A 270 -13.90 -1.52 -14.48
C ALA A 270 -14.42 -2.08 -13.14
N PRO A 271 -14.34 -1.31 -12.03
CA PRO A 271 -14.87 -1.77 -10.75
C PRO A 271 -16.41 -1.84 -10.78
N SER A 272 -16.98 -2.91 -10.27
CA SER A 272 -18.44 -3.04 -10.12
C SER A 272 -19.00 -2.21 -8.96
N GLY A 273 -18.18 -1.94 -7.96
CA GLY A 273 -18.57 -1.36 -6.68
C GLY A 273 -19.28 -2.36 -5.75
N GLU A 274 -19.82 -3.47 -6.27
CA GLU A 274 -20.52 -4.48 -5.47
C GLU A 274 -19.53 -5.34 -4.67
N GLY A 275 -18.42 -5.75 -5.29
CA GLY A 275 -17.37 -6.50 -4.59
C GLY A 275 -16.72 -5.68 -3.49
N GLY A 276 -16.45 -4.39 -3.74
CA GLY A 276 -15.96 -3.46 -2.72
C GLY A 276 -16.94 -3.30 -1.54
N GLU A 277 -18.24 -3.18 -1.83
CA GLU A 277 -19.28 -3.18 -0.79
C GLU A 277 -19.23 -4.45 0.07
N ARG A 278 -19.14 -5.64 -0.56
CA ARG A 278 -19.03 -6.91 0.18
C ARG A 278 -17.76 -6.99 1.02
N ALA A 279 -16.63 -6.52 0.50
CA ALA A 279 -15.36 -6.49 1.24
C ALA A 279 -15.48 -5.63 2.50
N MET A 280 -16.02 -4.42 2.39
CA MET A 280 -16.29 -3.55 3.54
C MET A 280 -17.25 -4.19 4.56
N ARG A 281 -18.34 -4.77 4.10
CA ARG A 281 -19.31 -5.48 4.99
C ARG A 281 -18.67 -6.68 5.70
N LEU A 282 -17.79 -7.43 5.03
CA LEU A 282 -17.04 -8.53 5.65
C LEU A 282 -16.09 -8.02 6.74
N ALA A 283 -15.34 -6.96 6.45
CA ALA A 283 -14.42 -6.36 7.42
C ALA A 283 -15.16 -5.82 8.67
N LEU A 284 -16.35 -5.27 8.49
CA LEU A 284 -17.16 -4.75 9.60
C LEU A 284 -17.79 -5.85 10.47
N LYS A 285 -17.92 -7.10 9.99
CA LYS A 285 -18.51 -8.20 10.77
C LYS A 285 -17.73 -8.55 12.04
N THR A 286 -16.43 -8.27 12.07
CA THR A 286 -15.54 -8.59 13.19
C THR A 286 -15.21 -7.36 14.05
N LEU A 287 -15.72 -6.18 13.65
CA LEU A 287 -15.58 -4.97 14.46
C LEU A 287 -16.31 -5.18 15.80
N PRO A 288 -15.64 -4.97 16.96
CA PRO A 288 -16.26 -5.13 18.26
C PRO A 288 -17.51 -4.27 18.46
N GLU A 289 -18.48 -4.79 19.21
CA GLU A 289 -19.72 -4.08 19.53
C GLU A 289 -19.43 -2.70 20.16
N GLY A 290 -20.17 -1.69 19.75
CA GLY A 290 -20.02 -0.31 20.21
C GLY A 290 -18.91 0.48 19.49
N ARG A 291 -18.08 -0.14 18.67
CA ARG A 291 -17.12 0.55 17.83
C ARG A 291 -17.72 0.94 16.48
N HIS A 292 -17.21 2.00 15.91
CA HIS A 292 -17.59 2.50 14.58
C HIS A 292 -16.37 3.00 13.84
N VAL A 293 -16.47 3.05 12.53
CA VAL A 293 -15.41 3.61 11.65
C VAL A 293 -15.54 5.13 11.62
N ASP A 294 -14.48 5.83 11.98
CA ASP A 294 -14.44 7.30 12.02
C ASP A 294 -13.82 7.93 10.79
N TYR A 295 -13.10 7.14 9.98
CA TYR A 295 -12.42 7.61 8.79
C TYR A 295 -12.21 6.47 7.81
N ILE A 296 -12.31 6.78 6.52
CA ILE A 296 -12.02 5.88 5.42
C ILE A 296 -10.89 6.45 4.56
N ASN A 297 -9.76 5.74 4.51
CA ASN A 297 -8.75 5.92 3.47
C ASN A 297 -9.20 5.11 2.26
N SER A 298 -9.73 5.78 1.27
CA SER A 298 -10.30 5.14 0.10
C SER A 298 -9.23 4.63 -0.87
N HIS A 299 -9.64 3.74 -1.75
CA HIS A 299 -8.82 3.40 -2.90
C HIS A 299 -8.60 4.59 -3.83
N GLY A 300 -9.63 5.41 -4.09
CA GLY A 300 -9.62 6.73 -4.69
C GLY A 300 -8.42 7.07 -5.59
N THR A 301 -8.40 6.52 -6.82
CA THR A 301 -7.22 6.57 -7.70
C THR A 301 -7.14 7.81 -8.58
N SER A 302 -8.06 8.75 -8.45
CA SER A 302 -8.19 9.91 -9.36
C SER A 302 -8.67 9.51 -10.77
N THR A 303 -9.42 8.42 -10.87
CA THR A 303 -10.06 8.00 -12.12
C THR A 303 -11.51 8.46 -12.18
N VAL A 304 -11.98 8.78 -13.38
CA VAL A 304 -13.32 9.37 -13.58
C VAL A 304 -14.42 8.45 -13.03
N VAL A 305 -14.33 7.16 -13.30
CA VAL A 305 -15.34 6.16 -12.90
C VAL A 305 -15.08 5.62 -11.50
N GLY A 306 -13.83 5.27 -11.19
CA GLY A 306 -13.48 4.55 -9.97
C GLY A 306 -13.83 5.29 -8.69
N ASP A 307 -13.53 6.58 -8.63
CA ASP A 307 -13.73 7.39 -7.42
C ASP A 307 -15.21 7.47 -7.01
N VAL A 308 -16.10 7.73 -7.97
CA VAL A 308 -17.55 7.81 -7.70
C VAL A 308 -18.13 6.44 -7.38
N THR A 309 -17.70 5.39 -8.11
CA THR A 309 -18.15 4.01 -7.88
C THR A 309 -17.84 3.55 -6.45
N GLU A 310 -16.65 3.89 -5.94
CA GLU A 310 -16.27 3.55 -4.57
C GLU A 310 -17.10 4.31 -3.54
N VAL A 311 -17.30 5.62 -3.71
CA VAL A 311 -18.13 6.41 -2.78
C VAL A 311 -19.57 5.92 -2.75
N GLU A 312 -20.14 5.52 -3.89
CA GLU A 312 -21.47 4.89 -3.93
C GLU A 312 -21.50 3.53 -3.18
N ALA A 313 -20.43 2.73 -3.28
CA ALA A 313 -20.32 1.51 -2.49
C ALA A 313 -20.26 1.81 -0.98
N ILE A 314 -19.48 2.81 -0.56
CA ILE A 314 -19.41 3.28 0.84
C ILE A 314 -20.79 3.74 1.32
N ARG A 315 -21.52 4.52 0.51
CA ARG A 315 -22.90 4.95 0.83
C ARG A 315 -23.87 3.79 1.02
N ARG A 316 -23.71 2.71 0.26
CA ARG A 316 -24.54 1.50 0.46
C ARG A 316 -24.21 0.75 1.75
N VAL A 317 -22.95 0.81 2.20
CA VAL A 317 -22.53 0.19 3.47
C VAL A 317 -23.00 0.97 4.68
N PHE A 318 -22.76 2.28 4.70
CA PHE A 318 -22.95 3.14 5.87
C PHE A 318 -24.28 3.91 5.88
N GLY A 319 -24.92 4.05 4.73
CA GLY A 319 -26.09 4.90 4.52
C GLY A 319 -25.72 6.31 4.07
N ARG A 320 -26.49 6.86 3.12
CA ARG A 320 -26.33 8.26 2.67
C ARG A 320 -26.52 9.23 3.84
N GLY A 321 -25.59 10.18 4.01
CA GLY A 321 -25.57 11.11 5.13
C GLY A 321 -25.02 10.55 6.45
N HIS A 322 -24.58 9.28 6.46
CA HIS A 322 -23.95 8.62 7.61
C HIS A 322 -22.58 8.03 7.26
N THR A 323 -22.04 8.37 6.10
CA THR A 323 -20.70 7.93 5.70
C THR A 323 -19.64 8.55 6.60
N PRO A 324 -18.65 7.77 7.07
CA PRO A 324 -17.46 8.35 7.70
C PRO A 324 -16.77 9.33 6.73
N PRO A 325 -16.01 10.31 7.24
CA PRO A 325 -15.14 11.14 6.42
C PRO A 325 -14.22 10.32 5.52
N ILE A 326 -14.14 10.68 4.24
CA ILE A 326 -13.38 9.97 3.21
C ILE A 326 -12.26 10.88 2.70
N SER A 327 -11.05 10.35 2.58
CA SER A 327 -10.00 10.97 1.77
C SER A 327 -9.16 9.93 1.04
N SER A 328 -8.52 10.38 -0.06
CA SER A 328 -7.54 9.59 -0.78
C SER A 328 -6.14 10.16 -0.59
N THR A 329 -5.27 9.41 0.08
CA THR A 329 -3.86 9.75 0.24
C THR A 329 -3.08 9.64 -1.07
N LYS A 330 -3.63 8.98 -2.09
CA LYS A 330 -3.04 8.93 -3.44
C LYS A 330 -2.96 10.30 -4.10
N SER A 331 -3.75 11.27 -3.65
CA SER A 331 -3.61 12.65 -4.11
C SER A 331 -2.25 13.27 -3.81
N LEU A 332 -1.55 12.76 -2.80
CA LEU A 332 -0.19 13.17 -2.43
C LEU A 332 0.87 12.16 -2.89
N ALA A 333 0.61 10.87 -2.65
CA ALA A 333 1.61 9.81 -2.82
C ALA A 333 1.62 9.19 -4.23
N GLY A 334 0.59 9.36 -5.02
CA GLY A 334 0.34 8.56 -6.21
C GLY A 334 -0.10 7.13 -5.84
N HIS A 335 -0.19 6.28 -6.85
CA HIS A 335 -0.63 4.90 -6.73
C HIS A 335 0.55 3.94 -6.84
N SER A 336 1.02 3.40 -5.73
CA SER A 336 2.17 2.49 -5.64
C SER A 336 1.79 1.01 -5.89
N GLN A 337 0.76 0.76 -6.69
CA GLN A 337 0.34 -0.56 -7.16
C GLN A 337 0.23 -1.59 -6.02
N GLY A 338 1.03 -2.68 -6.06
CA GLY A 338 1.01 -3.71 -5.03
C GLY A 338 1.46 -3.27 -3.64
N ALA A 339 2.23 -2.18 -3.52
CA ALA A 339 2.60 -1.59 -2.25
C ALA A 339 1.54 -0.65 -1.66
N THR A 340 0.52 -0.26 -2.43
CA THR A 340 -0.43 0.79 -2.01
C THR A 340 -1.21 0.42 -0.75
N GLY A 341 -1.63 -0.85 -0.61
CA GLY A 341 -2.42 -1.29 0.55
C GLY A 341 -1.69 -1.14 1.88
N VAL A 342 -0.39 -1.48 1.94
CA VAL A 342 0.40 -1.30 3.16
C VAL A 342 0.79 0.16 3.38
N HIS A 343 1.05 0.93 2.33
CA HIS A 343 1.25 2.38 2.46
C HIS A 343 0.03 3.03 3.11
N GLU A 344 -1.16 2.77 2.61
CA GLU A 344 -2.41 3.34 3.12
C GLU A 344 -2.79 2.82 4.50
N ALA A 345 -2.47 1.56 4.82
CA ALA A 345 -2.58 1.06 6.19
C ALA A 345 -1.68 1.86 7.14
N ILE A 346 -0.41 2.11 6.78
CA ILE A 346 0.52 2.89 7.60
C ILE A 346 0.08 4.35 7.69
N TYR A 347 -0.38 4.98 6.60
CA TYR A 347 -0.92 6.35 6.64
C TYR A 347 -2.12 6.43 7.60
N SER A 348 -3.02 5.46 7.52
CA SER A 348 -4.19 5.38 8.40
C SER A 348 -3.82 5.15 9.86
N LEU A 349 -2.79 4.32 10.14
CA LEU A 349 -2.25 4.14 11.50
C LEU A 349 -1.62 5.42 12.06
N ILE A 350 -0.91 6.17 11.23
CA ILE A 350 -0.34 7.47 11.62
C ILE A 350 -1.48 8.44 11.96
N MET A 351 -2.50 8.55 11.12
CA MET A 351 -3.67 9.40 11.38
C MET A 351 -4.42 8.98 12.65
N LEU A 352 -4.67 7.69 12.83
CA LEU A 352 -5.32 7.13 14.02
C LEU A 352 -4.56 7.46 15.32
N THR A 353 -3.24 7.27 15.31
CA THR A 353 -2.42 7.44 16.51
C THR A 353 -2.09 8.90 16.82
N LYS A 354 -2.10 9.76 15.81
CA LYS A 354 -1.75 11.19 15.93
C LYS A 354 -2.95 12.13 15.92
N GLY A 355 -4.17 11.60 15.75
CA GLY A 355 -5.40 12.36 15.86
C GLY A 355 -5.61 13.41 14.77
N PHE A 356 -5.41 13.03 13.49
CA PHE A 356 -5.72 13.90 12.37
C PHE A 356 -6.25 13.12 11.17
N ILE A 357 -6.89 13.81 10.21
CA ILE A 357 -7.26 13.28 8.89
C ILE A 357 -6.67 14.18 7.82
N THR A 358 -5.85 13.60 6.95
CA THR A 358 -5.29 14.32 5.81
C THR A 358 -6.36 14.59 4.74
N ALA A 359 -6.21 15.68 4.00
CA ALA A 359 -7.09 16.02 2.89
C ALA A 359 -6.83 15.15 1.65
N SER A 360 -7.88 14.91 0.86
CA SER A 360 -7.72 14.65 -0.57
C SER A 360 -7.22 15.96 -1.21
N ALA A 361 -5.96 15.98 -1.57
CA ALA A 361 -5.34 17.18 -2.16
C ALA A 361 -5.89 17.45 -3.57
N ASN A 362 -5.72 18.68 -4.03
CA ASN A 362 -6.00 19.12 -5.40
C ASN A 362 -7.50 19.10 -5.81
N VAL A 363 -8.41 19.00 -4.87
CA VAL A 363 -9.85 19.16 -5.16
C VAL A 363 -10.15 20.66 -5.28
N THR A 364 -10.18 21.16 -6.50
CA THR A 364 -10.53 22.57 -6.80
C THR A 364 -12.02 22.71 -7.10
N THR A 365 -12.61 21.73 -7.70
CA THR A 365 -14.04 21.62 -7.98
C THR A 365 -14.46 20.20 -7.68
N LEU A 366 -15.23 19.99 -6.61
CA LEU A 366 -15.71 18.66 -6.25
C LEU A 366 -16.59 18.10 -7.37
N ASP A 367 -16.45 16.81 -7.67
CA ASP A 367 -17.32 16.13 -8.63
C ASP A 367 -18.79 16.26 -8.19
N PRO A 368 -19.71 16.70 -9.07
CA PRO A 368 -21.11 16.94 -8.71
C PRO A 368 -21.88 15.71 -8.22
N ALA A 369 -21.37 14.51 -8.43
CA ALA A 369 -21.93 13.27 -7.88
C ALA A 369 -21.60 13.05 -6.38
N LEU A 370 -20.69 13.86 -5.82
CA LEU A 370 -20.16 13.72 -4.46
C LEU A 370 -20.70 14.81 -3.53
N ASP A 371 -20.82 14.46 -2.24
CA ASP A 371 -21.24 15.40 -1.21
C ASP A 371 -20.01 16.00 -0.51
N PRO A 372 -19.90 17.34 -0.39
CA PRO A 372 -18.82 17.99 0.36
C PRO A 372 -18.73 17.57 1.82
N ALA A 373 -19.80 17.08 2.41
CA ALA A 373 -19.79 16.58 3.78
C ALA A 373 -19.03 15.25 3.94
N GLU A 374 -18.97 14.45 2.87
CA GLU A 374 -18.32 13.12 2.87
C GLU A 374 -16.82 13.22 2.59
N ILE A 375 -16.40 14.13 1.72
CA ILE A 375 -15.03 14.23 1.23
C ILE A 375 -14.22 15.24 2.06
N VAL A 376 -13.11 14.80 2.61
CA VAL A 376 -12.19 15.65 3.38
C VAL A 376 -11.28 16.37 2.38
N THR A 377 -11.47 17.67 2.20
CA THR A 377 -10.69 18.53 1.30
C THR A 377 -9.73 19.48 2.03
N THR A 378 -9.78 19.49 3.35
CA THR A 378 -8.87 20.25 4.22
C THR A 378 -8.42 19.38 5.38
N LEU A 379 -7.19 19.59 5.88
CA LEU A 379 -6.69 18.89 7.06
C LEU A 379 -7.67 19.06 8.23
N ARG A 380 -8.04 17.94 8.87
CA ARG A 380 -8.76 17.92 10.17
C ARG A 380 -7.78 17.50 11.26
N ASP A 381 -7.38 18.40 12.10
CA ASP A 381 -6.44 18.14 13.21
C ASP A 381 -7.18 18.06 14.56
N GLY A 382 -6.59 17.39 15.54
CA GLY A 382 -7.18 17.23 16.86
C GLY A 382 -8.46 16.37 16.89
N VAL A 383 -8.61 15.43 15.93
CA VAL A 383 -9.73 14.50 15.89
C VAL A 383 -9.47 13.27 16.74
N ASP A 384 -10.48 12.80 17.46
CA ASP A 384 -10.42 11.51 18.15
C ASP A 384 -10.97 10.42 17.22
N LEU A 385 -10.09 9.53 16.77
CA LEU A 385 -10.42 8.41 15.90
C LEU A 385 -10.36 7.12 16.73
N ASP A 386 -11.42 6.34 16.76
CA ASP A 386 -11.43 5.01 17.38
C ASP A 386 -11.06 3.92 16.39
N SER A 387 -11.61 3.97 15.18
CA SER A 387 -11.33 2.99 14.13
C SER A 387 -11.24 3.65 12.77
N VAL A 388 -10.33 3.13 11.95
CA VAL A 388 -10.10 3.57 10.57
C VAL A 388 -10.23 2.41 9.60
N MET A 389 -10.77 2.67 8.42
CA MET A 389 -10.90 1.70 7.33
C MET A 389 -9.98 2.08 6.18
N SER A 390 -9.35 1.09 5.56
CA SER A 390 -8.56 1.26 4.34
C SER A 390 -9.03 0.30 3.27
N ASN A 391 -9.34 0.82 2.08
CA ASN A 391 -9.82 0.07 0.93
C ASN A 391 -8.74 -0.06 -0.14
N SER A 392 -8.63 -1.24 -0.72
CA SER A 392 -7.77 -1.52 -1.87
C SER A 392 -8.55 -2.36 -2.89
N PHE A 393 -8.73 -1.82 -4.10
CA PHE A 393 -9.47 -2.46 -5.17
C PHE A 393 -8.56 -2.58 -6.40
N GLY A 394 -8.38 -3.80 -6.90
CA GLY A 394 -7.40 -4.09 -7.94
C GLY A 394 -8.02 -4.56 -9.25
N PHE A 395 -7.27 -4.39 -10.34
CA PHE A 395 -7.60 -5.00 -11.62
C PHE A 395 -7.79 -6.51 -11.48
N GLY A 396 -8.72 -7.09 -12.24
CA GLY A 396 -9.21 -8.44 -12.05
C GLY A 396 -10.35 -8.55 -11.05
N GLY A 397 -10.84 -7.40 -10.53
CA GLY A 397 -11.95 -7.32 -9.59
C GLY A 397 -11.59 -7.83 -8.18
N THR A 398 -10.35 -7.77 -7.79
CA THR A 398 -9.87 -8.22 -6.48
C THR A 398 -9.95 -7.08 -5.46
N ASN A 399 -10.67 -7.29 -4.36
CA ASN A 399 -10.96 -6.27 -3.36
C ASN A 399 -10.49 -6.70 -1.98
N ALA A 400 -9.89 -5.76 -1.23
CA ALA A 400 -9.52 -5.92 0.15
C ALA A 400 -9.92 -4.69 0.97
N THR A 401 -10.44 -4.91 2.17
CA THR A 401 -10.72 -3.88 3.16
C THR A 401 -10.11 -4.28 4.50
N LEU A 402 -9.39 -3.35 5.11
CA LEU A 402 -8.84 -3.49 6.45
C LEU A 402 -9.54 -2.50 7.39
N VAL A 403 -9.83 -2.93 8.63
CA VAL A 403 -10.25 -2.06 9.74
C VAL A 403 -9.24 -2.18 10.86
N MET A 404 -8.72 -1.05 11.28
CA MET A 404 -7.74 -0.93 12.36
C MET A 404 -8.32 -0.02 13.45
N SER A 405 -8.31 -0.50 14.68
CA SER A 405 -8.93 0.19 15.82
C SER A 405 -7.90 0.47 16.91
N LYS A 406 -8.07 1.56 17.67
CA LYS A 406 -7.29 1.80 18.87
C LYS A 406 -7.33 0.57 19.78
N TYR A 407 -6.16 0.15 20.26
CA TYR A 407 -6.10 -0.87 21.29
C TYR A 407 -6.58 -0.28 22.62
N LEU A 408 -7.57 -0.93 23.22
CA LEU A 408 -8.08 -0.59 24.54
C LEU A 408 -7.70 -1.72 25.53
N ASN A 409 -7.01 -1.36 26.60
CA ASN A 409 -6.81 -2.28 27.72
C ASN A 409 -8.16 -2.49 28.42
N HIS A 410 -8.75 -3.64 28.23
CA HIS A 410 -9.92 -4.11 29.00
C HIS A 410 -9.48 -5.18 29.98
#